data_3a033a57ac3416fa34f81f1389104f3b
#
_entry.id   3a033a57ac3416fa34f81f1389104f3b
#
_cell.length_a   1.000
_cell.length_b   1.000
_cell.length_c   1.000
_cell.angle_alpha   90.00
_cell.angle_beta   90.00
_cell.angle_gamma   90.00
#
_symmetry.space_group_name_H-M   'P 1'
#
loop_
_entity.id
_entity.type
_entity.pdbx_description
1 polymer ?
#
loop_
_entity_poly.entity_id
_entity_poly.type
_entity_poly.pdbx_seq_one_letter_code
_entity_poly.pdbx_strand_id
1 'polypeptide(L)'
;MKINRHILTLCLLGLTLSLSAYDAVGHRIVAEIAYQNLTDKARTQVDKVLGKHGIVYEASWADEVRSDNKYAYSYQWHYQDLDDNMTSADIKHLLDNPTAEGEHLFFALDTLTARLKKDKNDAEALKFIVHLVGDLHQPLHMGRKDDKGGNKVDFNWFGKKTNLHSVWDGALIENKKMSYSEFSQYLMDKYEPKKAEFKKHNILQSVEAAYAVRNMIYSYDTSDTSNYHYVYFFADKLDEMLYRGGIQLANVLNAIYK
;
A
#
# COMPACT_ATOMS: atom_id res chain seq x y z
N MET A 1 -40.27 48.49 16.39
CA MET A 1 -39.93 47.13 16.75
C MET A 1 -39.06 46.55 15.65
N LYS A 2 -37.73 46.54 15.81
CA LYS A 2 -36.75 46.06 14.80
C LYS A 2 -36.46 44.59 15.04
N ILE A 3 -36.81 43.76 14.07
CA ILE A 3 -36.56 42.31 14.10
C ILE A 3 -35.12 42.09 13.58
N ASN A 4 -34.23 41.70 14.48
CA ASN A 4 -32.88 41.24 14.13
C ASN A 4 -32.93 39.86 13.48
N ARG A 5 -32.61 39.77 12.19
CA ARG A 5 -32.38 38.49 11.47
C ARG A 5 -30.96 38.08 11.76
N HIS A 6 -30.79 37.08 12.62
CA HIS A 6 -29.53 36.35 12.74
C HIS A 6 -29.40 35.42 11.53
N ILE A 7 -28.45 35.74 10.67
CA ILE A 7 -28.01 34.87 9.57
C ILE A 7 -27.15 33.77 10.20
N LEU A 8 -27.69 32.57 10.26
CA LEU A 8 -26.95 31.38 10.65
C LEU A 8 -26.10 30.92 9.47
N THR A 9 -24.81 31.28 9.49
CA THR A 9 -23.84 30.79 8.50
C THR A 9 -23.53 29.34 8.80
N LEU A 10 -24.12 28.43 8.02
CA LEU A 10 -23.78 27.01 8.05
C LEU A 10 -22.41 26.83 7.40
N CYS A 11 -21.37 26.68 8.22
CA CYS A 11 -20.07 26.19 7.74
C CYS A 11 -20.23 24.73 7.33
N LEU A 12 -20.40 24.47 6.03
CA LEU A 12 -20.14 23.14 5.47
C LEU A 12 -18.64 22.86 5.64
N LEU A 13 -18.27 22.13 6.70
CA LEU A 13 -17.01 21.42 6.73
C LEU A 13 -17.07 20.35 5.63
N GLY A 14 -16.49 20.67 4.47
CA GLY A 14 -16.18 19.63 3.50
C GLY A 14 -15.21 18.65 4.15
N LEU A 15 -15.69 17.46 4.52
CA LEU A 15 -14.81 16.32 4.77
C LEU A 15 -14.06 16.03 3.47
N THR A 16 -12.84 16.52 3.36
CA THR A 16 -11.87 16.00 2.39
C THR A 16 -11.54 14.59 2.87
N LEU A 17 -12.19 13.59 2.26
CA LEU A 17 -11.74 12.21 2.35
C LEU A 17 -10.32 12.19 1.82
N SER A 18 -9.36 12.09 2.71
CA SER A 18 -7.96 11.84 2.37
C SER A 18 -7.94 10.48 1.70
N LEU A 19 -7.63 10.45 0.40
CA LEU A 19 -7.31 9.24 -0.32
C LEU A 19 -5.96 8.78 0.21
N SER A 20 -5.96 7.95 1.23
CA SER A 20 -4.79 7.23 1.72
C SER A 20 -4.64 5.95 0.90
N ALA A 21 -3.43 5.62 0.56
CA ALA A 21 -2.96 4.27 0.24
C ALA A 21 -3.34 3.28 1.37
N TYR A 22 -2.84 2.04 1.42
CA TYR A 22 -3.10 1.27 2.64
C TYR A 22 -3.14 2.22 3.82
N ASP A 23 -4.20 2.20 4.62
CA ASP A 23 -4.23 3.08 5.77
C ASP A 23 -2.98 2.86 6.65
N ALA A 24 -2.73 3.73 7.60
CA ALA A 24 -1.53 3.66 8.45
C ALA A 24 -1.34 2.28 9.10
N VAL A 25 -2.42 1.51 9.30
CA VAL A 25 -2.36 0.16 9.88
C VAL A 25 -1.78 -0.84 8.88
N GLY A 26 -2.20 -0.81 7.63
CA GLY A 26 -1.69 -1.70 6.57
C GLY A 26 -0.20 -1.50 6.32
N HIS A 27 0.26 -0.25 6.19
CA HIS A 27 1.69 0.06 6.04
C HIS A 27 2.51 -0.39 7.25
N ARG A 28 2.00 -0.21 8.48
CA ARG A 28 2.68 -0.68 9.69
C ARG A 28 2.77 -2.20 9.76
N ILE A 29 1.75 -2.93 9.29
CA ILE A 29 1.80 -4.41 9.20
C ILE A 29 2.92 -4.84 8.25
N VAL A 30 2.98 -4.26 7.05
CA VAL A 30 4.04 -4.54 6.06
C VAL A 30 5.42 -4.23 6.63
N ALA A 31 5.58 -3.06 7.26
CA ALA A 31 6.84 -2.63 7.85
C ALA A 31 7.27 -3.51 9.04
N GLU A 32 6.33 -3.95 9.90
CA GLU A 32 6.61 -4.84 11.02
C GLU A 32 7.08 -6.21 10.53
N ILE A 33 6.37 -6.82 9.58
CA ILE A 33 6.79 -8.09 8.98
C ILE A 33 8.18 -7.94 8.35
N ALA A 34 8.44 -6.83 7.65
CA ALA A 34 9.75 -6.55 7.08
C ALA A 34 10.82 -6.46 8.17
N TYR A 35 10.59 -5.68 9.22
CA TYR A 35 11.53 -5.48 10.31
C TYR A 35 11.95 -6.81 10.97
N GLN A 36 10.99 -7.71 11.20
CA GLN A 36 11.25 -9.04 11.75
C GLN A 36 12.00 -9.98 10.78
N ASN A 37 12.08 -9.63 9.49
CA ASN A 37 12.78 -10.40 8.45
C ASN A 37 14.05 -9.71 7.91
N LEU A 38 14.46 -8.57 8.48
CA LEU A 38 15.74 -7.95 8.18
C LEU A 38 16.90 -8.81 8.70
N THR A 39 17.99 -8.83 7.93
CA THR A 39 19.29 -9.30 8.47
C THR A 39 19.77 -8.35 9.56
N ASP A 40 20.62 -8.82 10.46
CA ASP A 40 21.16 -7.98 11.55
C ASP A 40 21.85 -6.72 11.00
N LYS A 41 22.57 -6.84 9.88
CA LYS A 41 23.23 -5.72 9.22
C LYS A 41 22.22 -4.70 8.68
N ALA A 42 21.18 -5.15 7.97
CA ALA A 42 20.15 -4.28 7.45
C ALA A 42 19.34 -3.62 8.59
N ARG A 43 18.99 -4.38 9.63
CA ARG A 43 18.29 -3.87 10.81
C ARG A 43 19.10 -2.77 11.50
N THR A 44 20.38 -3.03 11.78
CA THR A 44 21.27 -2.04 12.40
C THR A 44 21.34 -0.75 11.58
N GLN A 45 21.41 -0.85 10.25
CA GLN A 45 21.49 0.32 9.40
C GLN A 45 20.16 1.08 9.32
N VAL A 46 19.03 0.36 9.21
CA VAL A 46 17.68 0.96 9.24
C VAL A 46 17.46 1.68 10.58
N ASP A 47 17.78 1.04 11.71
CA ASP A 47 17.66 1.64 13.04
C ASP A 47 18.56 2.85 13.22
N LYS A 48 19.74 2.86 12.60
CA LYS A 48 20.64 4.02 12.60
C LYS A 48 20.01 5.23 11.87
N VAL A 49 19.29 4.99 10.79
CA VAL A 49 18.70 6.04 9.93
C VAL A 49 17.38 6.56 10.50
N LEU A 50 16.48 5.67 10.92
CA LEU A 50 15.12 6.01 11.33
C LEU A 50 14.88 5.93 12.85
N GLY A 51 15.87 5.51 13.62
CA GLY A 51 15.70 5.15 15.02
C GLY A 51 15.23 3.71 15.21
N LYS A 52 15.39 3.19 16.43
CA LYS A 52 14.98 1.82 16.77
C LYS A 52 13.50 1.62 16.45
N HIS A 53 13.22 0.60 15.65
CA HIS A 53 11.85 0.31 15.18
C HIS A 53 11.21 1.43 14.35
N GLY A 54 11.99 2.43 13.93
CA GLY A 54 11.51 3.62 13.22
C GLY A 54 10.86 3.30 11.88
N ILE A 55 11.27 2.24 11.21
CA ILE A 55 10.66 1.76 9.97
C ILE A 55 9.13 1.56 10.09
N VAL A 56 8.65 1.12 11.24
CA VAL A 56 7.21 0.89 11.48
C VAL A 56 6.48 2.20 11.78
N TYR A 57 7.13 3.10 12.54
CA TYR A 57 6.53 4.39 12.89
C TYR A 57 6.44 5.34 11.68
N GLU A 58 7.42 5.25 10.78
CA GLU A 58 7.50 6.07 9.57
C GLU A 58 6.82 5.44 8.36
N ALA A 59 6.16 4.29 8.52
CA ALA A 59 5.55 3.56 7.39
C ALA A 59 4.44 4.33 6.67
N SER A 60 3.73 5.23 7.34
CA SER A 60 2.69 6.11 6.77
C SER A 60 3.20 7.50 6.37
N TRP A 61 4.49 7.79 6.61
CA TRP A 61 5.04 9.14 6.41
C TRP A 61 4.84 9.69 4.98
N ALA A 62 4.94 8.86 3.95
CA ALA A 62 4.79 9.31 2.56
C ALA A 62 3.37 9.84 2.27
N ASP A 63 2.34 9.30 2.90
CA ASP A 63 0.98 9.85 2.84
C ASP A 63 0.83 11.15 3.65
N GLU A 64 1.44 11.22 4.82
CA GLU A 64 1.36 12.38 5.70
C GLU A 64 1.97 13.64 5.02
N VAL A 65 3.08 13.47 4.30
CA VAL A 65 3.76 14.58 3.60
C VAL A 65 3.07 15.03 2.31
N ARG A 66 2.06 14.30 1.82
CA ARG A 66 1.27 14.73 0.65
C ARG A 66 0.58 16.09 0.84
N SER A 67 0.37 16.50 2.07
CA SER A 67 -0.17 17.85 2.39
C SER A 67 0.86 18.97 2.24
N ASP A 68 2.16 18.66 2.15
CA ASP A 68 3.25 19.63 1.96
C ASP A 68 3.58 19.77 0.47
N ASN A 69 3.44 20.97 -0.07
CA ASN A 69 3.75 21.28 -1.48
C ASN A 69 5.18 20.88 -1.90
N LYS A 70 6.12 20.79 -0.96
CA LYS A 70 7.48 20.29 -1.20
C LYS A 70 7.48 18.89 -1.80
N TYR A 71 6.47 18.06 -1.46
CA TYR A 71 6.35 16.67 -1.90
C TYR A 71 5.29 16.48 -3.00
N ALA A 72 4.78 17.57 -3.60
CA ALA A 72 3.75 17.46 -4.64
C ALA A 72 4.18 16.57 -5.83
N TYR A 73 5.47 16.47 -6.11
CA TYR A 73 6.03 15.59 -7.14
C TYR A 73 5.78 14.10 -6.87
N SER A 74 5.58 13.69 -5.63
CA SER A 74 5.40 12.28 -5.24
C SER A 74 3.94 11.80 -5.31
N TYR A 75 2.98 12.63 -5.69
CA TYR A 75 1.57 12.26 -5.72
C TYR A 75 1.26 11.03 -6.57
N GLN A 76 1.96 10.88 -7.71
CA GLN A 76 1.76 9.77 -8.63
C GLN A 76 2.60 8.54 -8.26
N TRP A 77 3.48 8.63 -7.28
CA TRP A 77 4.36 7.55 -6.89
C TRP A 77 3.65 6.40 -6.17
N HIS A 78 2.45 6.65 -5.63
CA HIS A 78 1.70 5.70 -4.82
C HIS A 78 1.00 4.61 -5.62
N TYR A 79 0.91 4.73 -6.96
CA TYR A 79 0.20 3.78 -7.79
C TYR A 79 0.87 3.61 -9.16
N GLN A 80 0.52 2.52 -9.83
CA GLN A 80 0.82 2.24 -11.21
C GLN A 80 -0.44 1.70 -11.88
N ASP A 81 -1.10 2.51 -12.72
CA ASP A 81 -2.25 2.02 -13.46
C ASP A 81 -1.81 0.91 -14.43
N LEU A 82 -2.55 -0.20 -14.44
CA LEU A 82 -2.32 -1.31 -15.33
C LEU A 82 -3.58 -1.58 -16.17
N ASP A 83 -3.39 -1.82 -17.45
CA ASP A 83 -4.48 -2.19 -18.36
C ASP A 83 -5.03 -3.58 -18.02
N ASP A 84 -6.26 -3.86 -18.48
CA ASP A 84 -6.83 -5.20 -18.39
C ASP A 84 -6.11 -6.16 -19.36
N ASN A 85 -6.06 -7.43 -19.00
CA ASN A 85 -5.50 -8.51 -19.83
C ASN A 85 -3.99 -8.41 -20.12
N MET A 86 -3.23 -7.67 -19.29
CA MET A 86 -1.78 -7.65 -19.39
C MET A 86 -1.18 -9.03 -19.11
N THR A 87 -0.19 -9.40 -19.91
CA THR A 87 0.61 -10.60 -19.70
C THR A 87 1.79 -10.33 -18.75
N SER A 88 2.44 -11.39 -18.26
CA SER A 88 3.69 -11.28 -17.51
C SER A 88 4.77 -10.49 -18.29
N ALA A 89 4.83 -10.65 -19.62
CA ALA A 89 5.76 -9.93 -20.47
C ALA A 89 5.48 -8.43 -20.53
N ASP A 90 4.20 -8.03 -20.55
CA ASP A 90 3.78 -6.62 -20.53
C ASP A 90 4.14 -5.97 -19.21
N ILE A 91 3.83 -6.63 -18.08
CA ILE A 91 4.21 -6.15 -16.74
C ILE A 91 5.73 -6.02 -16.62
N LYS A 92 6.48 -7.04 -17.09
CA LYS A 92 7.95 -6.99 -17.10
C LYS A 92 8.47 -5.83 -17.95
N HIS A 93 7.85 -5.57 -19.08
CA HIS A 93 8.23 -4.43 -19.93
C HIS A 93 8.11 -3.10 -19.20
N LEU A 94 7.02 -2.88 -18.44
CA LEU A 94 6.85 -1.67 -17.63
C LEU A 94 7.87 -1.57 -16.49
N LEU A 95 8.21 -2.69 -15.86
CA LEU A 95 9.25 -2.72 -14.81
C LEU A 95 10.65 -2.43 -15.38
N ASP A 96 10.96 -2.92 -16.58
CA ASP A 96 12.24 -2.66 -17.26
C ASP A 96 12.30 -1.24 -17.84
N ASN A 97 11.16 -0.58 -18.07
CA ASN A 97 11.03 0.77 -18.63
C ASN A 97 10.14 1.64 -17.72
N PRO A 98 10.55 1.94 -16.50
CA PRO A 98 9.66 2.47 -15.46
C PRO A 98 9.12 3.88 -15.74
N THR A 99 9.64 4.58 -16.77
CA THR A 99 9.14 5.88 -17.23
C THR A 99 8.20 5.80 -18.42
N ALA A 100 7.93 4.61 -18.97
CA ALA A 100 7.13 4.45 -20.19
C ALA A 100 5.72 5.02 -20.07
N GLU A 101 5.10 4.87 -18.89
CA GLU A 101 3.75 5.36 -18.57
C GLU A 101 3.74 6.60 -17.65
N GLY A 102 4.92 7.22 -17.43
CA GLY A 102 5.09 8.35 -16.53
C GLY A 102 5.84 8.02 -15.24
N GLU A 103 6.02 9.03 -14.39
CA GLU A 103 6.75 8.89 -13.12
C GLU A 103 5.83 8.36 -12.01
N HIS A 104 5.42 7.11 -12.13
CA HIS A 104 4.54 6.41 -11.20
C HIS A 104 5.33 5.51 -10.22
N LEU A 105 4.67 4.54 -9.61
CA LEU A 105 5.20 3.67 -8.57
C LEU A 105 6.47 2.91 -8.98
N PHE A 106 6.51 2.36 -10.20
CA PHE A 106 7.70 1.61 -10.65
C PHE A 106 8.91 2.51 -10.83
N PHE A 107 8.72 3.72 -11.40
CA PHE A 107 9.75 4.74 -11.49
C PHE A 107 10.25 5.17 -10.11
N ALA A 108 9.35 5.41 -9.18
CA ALA A 108 9.69 5.84 -7.83
C ALA A 108 10.53 4.78 -7.11
N LEU A 109 10.12 3.51 -7.14
CA LEU A 109 10.85 2.42 -6.50
C LEU A 109 12.25 2.22 -7.11
N ASP A 110 12.38 2.29 -8.44
CA ASP A 110 13.69 2.20 -9.10
C ASP A 110 14.61 3.35 -8.70
N THR A 111 14.14 4.58 -8.85
CA THR A 111 14.89 5.80 -8.51
C THR A 111 15.30 5.86 -7.05
N LEU A 112 14.38 5.57 -6.13
CA LEU A 112 14.63 5.62 -4.69
C LEU A 112 15.58 4.51 -4.24
N THR A 113 15.45 3.32 -4.85
CA THR A 113 16.37 2.21 -4.60
C THR A 113 17.78 2.56 -5.05
N ALA A 114 17.94 3.21 -6.20
CA ALA A 114 19.24 3.70 -6.68
C ALA A 114 19.82 4.79 -5.75
N ARG A 115 18.98 5.75 -5.29
CA ARG A 115 19.37 6.77 -4.32
C ARG A 115 19.88 6.14 -3.02
N LEU A 116 19.11 5.23 -2.43
CA LEU A 116 19.44 4.58 -1.16
C LEU A 116 20.67 3.66 -1.26
N LYS A 117 20.91 3.03 -2.42
CA LYS A 117 22.16 2.29 -2.67
C LYS A 117 23.37 3.20 -2.69
N LYS A 118 23.25 4.41 -3.24
CA LYS A 118 24.32 5.43 -3.34
C LYS A 118 24.59 6.09 -1.99
N ASP A 119 23.53 6.48 -1.28
CA ASP A 119 23.62 7.04 0.09
C ASP A 119 22.73 6.22 1.04
N LYS A 120 23.35 5.33 1.79
CA LYS A 120 22.69 4.44 2.75
C LYS A 120 22.13 5.15 3.98
N ASN A 121 22.33 6.46 4.11
CA ASN A 121 21.74 7.30 5.16
C ASN A 121 20.63 8.20 4.63
N ASP A 122 20.20 8.06 3.37
CA ASP A 122 19.07 8.81 2.80
C ASP A 122 17.74 8.39 3.47
N ALA A 123 17.39 9.09 4.56
CA ALA A 123 16.20 8.80 5.34
C ALA A 123 14.91 9.02 4.53
N GLU A 124 14.88 10.00 3.62
CA GLU A 124 13.71 10.29 2.79
C GLU A 124 13.48 9.13 1.80
N ALA A 125 14.53 8.71 1.08
CA ALA A 125 14.42 7.58 0.17
C ALA A 125 14.00 6.29 0.91
N LEU A 126 14.54 6.06 2.11
CA LEU A 126 14.16 4.89 2.92
C LEU A 126 12.69 4.93 3.32
N LYS A 127 12.18 6.06 3.80
CA LYS A 127 10.75 6.22 4.18
C LYS A 127 9.83 5.98 3.00
N PHE A 128 10.13 6.58 1.84
CA PHE A 128 9.36 6.32 0.62
C PHE A 128 9.39 4.84 0.23
N ILE A 129 10.55 4.18 0.20
CA ILE A 129 10.63 2.75 -0.15
C ILE A 129 9.78 1.90 0.78
N VAL A 130 9.81 2.16 2.08
CA VAL A 130 9.01 1.45 3.09
C VAL A 130 7.52 1.53 2.76
N HIS A 131 7.04 2.72 2.44
CA HIS A 131 5.65 2.97 2.10
C HIS A 131 5.27 2.36 0.75
N LEU A 132 6.02 2.69 -0.31
CA LEU A 132 5.69 2.34 -1.68
C LEU A 132 5.78 0.83 -1.97
N VAL A 133 6.59 0.08 -1.23
CA VAL A 133 6.53 -1.39 -1.31
C VAL A 133 5.23 -1.92 -0.70
N GLY A 134 4.68 -1.26 0.31
CA GLY A 134 3.32 -1.52 0.79
C GLY A 134 2.27 -1.26 -0.30
N ASP A 135 2.33 -0.09 -0.92
CA ASP A 135 1.44 0.30 -2.02
C ASP A 135 1.46 -0.68 -3.19
N LEU A 136 2.64 -1.17 -3.56
CA LEU A 136 2.80 -2.17 -4.61
C LEU A 136 2.03 -3.47 -4.31
N HIS A 137 1.76 -3.77 -3.06
CA HIS A 137 1.02 -4.95 -2.64
C HIS A 137 -0.46 -4.68 -2.32
N GLN A 138 -0.93 -3.42 -2.44
CA GLN A 138 -2.35 -3.10 -2.45
C GLN A 138 -2.89 -3.28 -3.88
N PRO A 139 -3.76 -4.28 -4.13
CA PRO A 139 -4.15 -4.65 -5.49
C PRO A 139 -4.74 -3.51 -6.34
N LEU A 140 -5.45 -2.57 -5.72
CA LEU A 140 -6.07 -1.46 -6.45
C LEU A 140 -5.11 -0.29 -6.72
N HIS A 141 -3.88 -0.33 -6.18
CA HIS A 141 -2.78 0.52 -6.63
C HIS A 141 -2.19 0.06 -7.98
N MET A 142 -2.55 -1.16 -8.43
CA MET A 142 -2.38 -1.66 -9.79
C MET A 142 -3.71 -1.56 -10.57
N GLY A 143 -4.53 -0.53 -10.27
CA GLY A 143 -5.90 -0.40 -10.70
C GLY A 143 -6.09 0.05 -12.14
N ARG A 144 -7.33 0.29 -12.51
CA ARG A 144 -7.71 0.84 -13.81
C ARG A 144 -7.60 2.36 -13.76
N LYS A 145 -7.02 2.97 -14.79
CA LYS A 145 -6.90 4.42 -14.92
C LYS A 145 -8.27 5.12 -14.92
N ASP A 146 -9.24 4.55 -15.62
CA ASP A 146 -10.55 5.18 -15.85
C ASP A 146 -11.36 5.37 -14.56
N ASP A 147 -11.22 4.45 -13.61
CA ASP A 147 -11.90 4.50 -12.32
C ASP A 147 -10.98 4.92 -11.16
N LYS A 148 -9.72 5.28 -11.47
CA LYS A 148 -8.70 5.67 -10.49
C LYS A 148 -8.47 4.57 -9.45
N GLY A 149 -8.24 3.34 -9.92
CA GLY A 149 -8.02 2.21 -9.02
C GLY A 149 -9.22 1.90 -8.13
N GLY A 150 -10.45 2.01 -8.64
CA GLY A 150 -11.68 1.76 -7.87
C GLY A 150 -12.17 2.93 -7.01
N ASN A 151 -11.50 4.09 -7.04
CA ASN A 151 -11.96 5.28 -6.32
C ASN A 151 -13.31 5.83 -6.84
N LYS A 152 -13.63 5.58 -8.11
CA LYS A 152 -14.92 5.96 -8.71
C LYS A 152 -15.96 4.83 -8.67
N VAL A 153 -15.64 3.69 -8.08
CA VAL A 153 -16.55 2.56 -7.92
C VAL A 153 -17.24 2.66 -6.57
N ASP A 154 -18.51 3.03 -6.57
CA ASP A 154 -19.30 3.11 -5.33
C ASP A 154 -19.37 1.75 -4.65
N PHE A 155 -19.21 1.74 -3.34
CA PHE A 155 -19.33 0.56 -2.50
C PHE A 155 -20.14 0.86 -1.24
N ASN A 156 -20.94 -0.09 -0.78
CA ASN A 156 -21.64 0.01 0.49
C ASN A 156 -20.99 -0.95 1.49
N TRP A 157 -20.22 -0.40 2.43
CA TRP A 157 -19.53 -1.17 3.45
C TRP A 157 -20.34 -1.18 4.76
N PHE A 158 -21.03 -2.29 5.04
CA PHE A 158 -21.89 -2.44 6.22
C PHE A 158 -22.84 -1.25 6.46
N GLY A 159 -23.50 -0.78 5.39
CA GLY A 159 -24.43 0.34 5.44
C GLY A 159 -23.80 1.73 5.32
N LYS A 160 -22.48 1.84 5.25
CA LYS A 160 -21.77 3.11 5.00
C LYS A 160 -21.39 3.23 3.53
N LYS A 161 -21.74 4.36 2.91
CA LYS A 161 -21.29 4.68 1.57
C LYS A 161 -19.79 4.94 1.57
N THR A 162 -19.07 4.31 0.66
CA THR A 162 -17.63 4.44 0.42
C THR A 162 -17.33 4.12 -1.04
N ASN A 163 -16.09 3.85 -1.38
CA ASN A 163 -15.68 3.35 -2.67
C ASN A 163 -14.85 2.06 -2.53
N LEU A 164 -14.70 1.34 -3.63
CA LEU A 164 -14.01 0.05 -3.66
C LEU A 164 -12.55 0.17 -3.21
N HIS A 165 -11.85 1.26 -3.60
CA HIS A 165 -10.48 1.53 -3.20
C HIS A 165 -10.33 1.62 -1.67
N SER A 166 -11.16 2.46 -1.03
CA SER A 166 -11.13 2.64 0.43
C SER A 166 -11.45 1.36 1.22
N VAL A 167 -12.21 0.43 0.63
CA VAL A 167 -12.44 -0.89 1.25
C VAL A 167 -11.14 -1.68 1.34
N TRP A 168 -10.30 -1.62 0.31
CA TRP A 168 -9.02 -2.33 0.26
C TRP A 168 -7.89 -1.61 1.00
N ASP A 169 -7.93 -0.27 1.06
CA ASP A 169 -6.94 0.49 1.81
C ASP A 169 -7.04 0.25 3.32
N GLY A 170 -8.26 0.21 3.85
CA GLY A 170 -8.43 0.18 5.30
C GLY A 170 -9.57 -0.68 5.81
N ALA A 171 -10.77 -0.59 5.22
CA ALA A 171 -11.96 -1.18 5.82
C ALA A 171 -11.87 -2.70 6.01
N LEU A 172 -11.24 -3.44 5.09
CA LEU A 172 -10.97 -4.88 5.23
C LEU A 172 -9.97 -5.18 6.35
N ILE A 173 -8.92 -4.34 6.49
CA ILE A 173 -7.90 -4.47 7.54
C ILE A 173 -8.55 -4.20 8.90
N GLU A 174 -9.27 -3.09 9.03
CA GLU A 174 -9.97 -2.72 10.27
C GLU A 174 -11.02 -3.77 10.68
N ASN A 175 -11.63 -4.46 9.72
CA ASN A 175 -12.60 -5.51 9.98
C ASN A 175 -12.00 -6.71 10.72
N LYS A 176 -10.68 -6.92 10.66
CA LYS A 176 -9.97 -7.96 11.43
C LYS A 176 -10.00 -7.70 12.94
N LYS A 177 -10.21 -6.44 13.36
CA LYS A 177 -10.22 -6.02 14.77
C LYS A 177 -8.94 -6.37 15.54
N MET A 178 -7.83 -6.37 14.85
CA MET A 178 -6.50 -6.60 15.41
C MET A 178 -5.69 -5.29 15.33
N SER A 179 -4.83 -5.04 16.30
CA SER A 179 -3.77 -4.04 16.16
C SER A 179 -2.80 -4.44 15.06
N TYR A 180 -2.00 -3.49 14.53
CA TYR A 180 -1.00 -3.84 13.51
C TYR A 180 -0.03 -4.91 14.01
N SER A 181 0.35 -4.88 15.28
CA SER A 181 1.29 -5.86 15.86
C SER A 181 0.67 -7.26 16.03
N GLU A 182 -0.59 -7.35 16.44
CA GLU A 182 -1.29 -8.64 16.51
C GLU A 182 -1.49 -9.22 15.12
N PHE A 183 -1.89 -8.37 14.15
CA PHE A 183 -2.14 -8.86 12.80
C PHE A 183 -0.84 -9.26 12.08
N SER A 184 0.26 -8.50 12.23
CA SER A 184 1.56 -8.91 11.68
C SER A 184 2.08 -10.22 12.29
N GLN A 185 1.91 -10.42 13.60
CA GLN A 185 2.27 -11.69 14.24
C GLN A 185 1.41 -12.84 13.70
N TYR A 186 0.09 -12.67 13.63
CA TYR A 186 -0.81 -13.66 13.05
C TYR A 186 -0.41 -14.04 11.62
N LEU A 187 -0.06 -13.05 10.77
CA LEU A 187 0.37 -13.31 9.40
C LEU A 187 1.71 -14.05 9.34
N MET A 188 2.67 -13.70 10.20
CA MET A 188 3.95 -14.40 10.27
C MET A 188 3.77 -15.87 10.67
N ASP A 189 2.91 -16.15 11.64
CA ASP A 189 2.61 -17.53 12.06
C ASP A 189 1.87 -18.30 10.94
N LYS A 190 0.86 -17.68 10.33
CA LYS A 190 0.07 -18.27 9.24
C LYS A 190 0.90 -18.66 8.03
N TYR A 191 1.85 -17.81 7.66
CA TYR A 191 2.65 -17.99 6.44
C TYR A 191 4.08 -18.54 6.69
N GLU A 192 4.45 -18.88 7.92
CA GLU A 192 5.77 -19.49 8.20
C GLU A 192 6.09 -20.68 7.29
N PRO A 193 5.13 -21.61 6.98
CA PRO A 193 5.40 -22.73 6.07
C PRO A 193 5.75 -22.29 4.63
N LYS A 194 5.29 -21.11 4.20
CA LYS A 194 5.50 -20.57 2.85
C LYS A 194 6.60 -19.50 2.79
N LYS A 195 7.18 -19.12 3.92
CA LYS A 195 8.16 -18.04 4.03
C LYS A 195 9.36 -18.21 3.08
N ALA A 196 9.89 -19.44 3.00
CA ALA A 196 11.03 -19.73 2.13
C ALA A 196 10.70 -19.59 0.65
N GLU A 197 9.44 -19.81 0.26
CA GLU A 197 8.92 -19.57 -1.09
C GLU A 197 8.84 -18.06 -1.37
N PHE A 198 8.14 -17.31 -0.52
CA PHE A 198 7.97 -15.86 -0.70
C PHE A 198 9.30 -15.09 -0.69
N LYS A 199 10.29 -15.53 0.08
CA LYS A 199 11.64 -14.94 0.06
C LYS A 199 12.35 -15.06 -1.29
N LYS A 200 11.96 -15.98 -2.15
CA LYS A 200 12.54 -16.14 -3.51
C LYS A 200 11.85 -15.26 -4.54
N HIS A 201 10.68 -14.71 -4.23
CA HIS A 201 9.94 -13.88 -5.17
C HIS A 201 10.67 -12.56 -5.42
N ASN A 202 10.69 -12.17 -6.68
CA ASN A 202 11.20 -10.86 -7.12
C ASN A 202 10.04 -9.86 -7.28
N ILE A 203 10.36 -8.64 -7.68
CA ILE A 203 9.39 -7.57 -7.85
C ILE A 203 8.31 -7.90 -8.91
N LEU A 204 8.68 -8.57 -10.01
CA LEU A 204 7.74 -8.98 -11.05
C LEU A 204 6.66 -9.90 -10.47
N GLN A 205 7.06 -10.93 -9.71
CA GLN A 205 6.12 -11.86 -9.09
C GLN A 205 5.23 -11.20 -8.02
N SER A 206 5.72 -10.13 -7.38
CA SER A 206 4.91 -9.32 -6.47
C SER A 206 3.84 -8.53 -7.22
N VAL A 207 4.21 -7.87 -8.32
CA VAL A 207 3.25 -7.13 -9.17
C VAL A 207 2.22 -8.08 -9.79
N GLU A 208 2.66 -9.24 -10.31
CA GLU A 208 1.76 -10.25 -10.88
C GLU A 208 0.73 -10.75 -9.85
N ALA A 209 1.18 -10.96 -8.60
CA ALA A 209 0.27 -11.38 -7.52
C ALA A 209 -0.76 -10.30 -7.19
N ALA A 210 -0.34 -9.04 -7.05
CA ALA A 210 -1.24 -7.91 -6.82
C ALA A 210 -2.23 -7.73 -7.99
N TYR A 211 -1.74 -7.82 -9.24
CA TYR A 211 -2.55 -7.74 -10.44
C TYR A 211 -3.58 -8.88 -10.55
N ALA A 212 -3.21 -10.10 -10.18
CA ALA A 212 -4.14 -11.23 -10.15
C ALA A 212 -5.29 -11.00 -9.14
N VAL A 213 -4.96 -10.51 -7.93
CA VAL A 213 -5.98 -10.18 -6.93
C VAL A 213 -6.83 -8.99 -7.40
N ARG A 214 -6.23 -7.96 -8.01
CA ARG A 214 -6.95 -6.84 -8.64
C ARG A 214 -8.00 -7.34 -9.64
N ASN A 215 -7.64 -8.26 -10.51
CA ASN A 215 -8.58 -8.81 -11.49
C ASN A 215 -9.72 -9.59 -10.81
N MET A 216 -9.45 -10.31 -9.73
CA MET A 216 -10.50 -10.95 -8.92
C MET A 216 -11.45 -9.92 -8.30
N ILE A 217 -10.93 -8.79 -7.80
CA ILE A 217 -11.72 -7.71 -7.20
C ILE A 217 -12.69 -7.12 -8.22
N TYR A 218 -12.20 -6.79 -9.42
CA TYR A 218 -13.02 -6.21 -10.48
C TYR A 218 -14.04 -7.19 -11.11
N SER A 219 -13.77 -8.48 -11.03
CA SER A 219 -14.69 -9.51 -11.53
C SER A 219 -15.70 -9.99 -10.48
N TYR A 220 -15.55 -9.56 -9.22
CA TYR A 220 -16.45 -10.00 -8.15
C TYR A 220 -17.80 -9.30 -8.26
N ASP A 221 -18.88 -10.09 -8.35
CA ASP A 221 -20.24 -9.56 -8.35
C ASP A 221 -20.68 -9.20 -6.93
N THR A 222 -20.89 -7.90 -6.71
CA THR A 222 -21.34 -7.36 -5.42
C THR A 222 -22.86 -7.22 -5.32
N SER A 223 -23.61 -7.49 -6.39
CA SER A 223 -25.06 -7.21 -6.46
C SER A 223 -25.91 -8.06 -5.52
N ASP A 224 -25.52 -9.31 -5.31
CA ASP A 224 -26.26 -10.29 -4.50
C ASP A 224 -25.55 -10.77 -3.23
N THR A 225 -24.36 -10.22 -2.91
CA THR A 225 -23.54 -10.73 -1.81
C THR A 225 -23.48 -9.78 -0.63
N SER A 226 -23.60 -10.33 0.57
CA SER A 226 -23.41 -9.55 1.79
C SER A 226 -21.93 -9.14 1.98
N ASN A 227 -21.68 -8.03 2.67
CA ASN A 227 -20.32 -7.66 3.04
C ASN A 227 -19.58 -8.75 3.84
N TYR A 228 -20.29 -9.58 4.60
CA TYR A 228 -19.72 -10.75 5.29
C TYR A 228 -19.15 -11.77 4.29
N HIS A 229 -19.85 -12.01 3.18
CA HIS A 229 -19.36 -12.90 2.12
C HIS A 229 -18.15 -12.28 1.39
N TYR A 230 -18.17 -10.98 1.13
CA TYR A 230 -17.04 -10.25 0.57
C TYR A 230 -15.80 -10.37 1.44
N VAL A 231 -15.95 -10.12 2.75
CA VAL A 231 -14.85 -10.30 3.74
C VAL A 231 -14.32 -11.73 3.72
N TYR A 232 -15.21 -12.73 3.79
CA TYR A 232 -14.83 -14.15 3.78
C TYR A 232 -14.06 -14.51 2.51
N PHE A 233 -14.54 -14.08 1.34
CA PHE A 233 -13.93 -14.40 0.05
C PHE A 233 -12.55 -13.78 -0.12
N PHE A 234 -12.35 -12.54 0.34
CA PHE A 234 -11.11 -11.81 0.17
C PHE A 234 -10.15 -11.86 1.37
N ALA A 235 -10.56 -12.43 2.50
CA ALA A 235 -9.74 -12.45 3.70
C ALA A 235 -8.33 -13.02 3.48
N ASP A 236 -8.24 -14.19 2.83
CA ASP A 236 -6.95 -14.83 2.58
C ASP A 236 -6.11 -14.08 1.53
N LYS A 237 -6.76 -13.38 0.59
CA LYS A 237 -6.07 -12.56 -0.41
C LYS A 237 -5.45 -11.32 0.21
N LEU A 238 -6.19 -10.63 1.07
CA LEU A 238 -5.67 -9.51 1.85
C LEU A 238 -4.48 -9.95 2.72
N ASP A 239 -4.67 -11.03 3.48
CA ASP A 239 -3.64 -11.58 4.36
C ASP A 239 -2.35 -11.89 3.59
N GLU A 240 -2.49 -12.53 2.43
CA GLU A 240 -1.35 -12.88 1.57
C GLU A 240 -0.65 -11.64 1.02
N MET A 241 -1.39 -10.62 0.57
CA MET A 241 -0.79 -9.39 0.03
C MET A 241 0.00 -8.65 1.09
N LEU A 242 -0.53 -8.49 2.29
CA LEU A 242 0.17 -7.85 3.41
C LEU A 242 1.45 -8.61 3.78
N TYR A 243 1.39 -9.94 3.85
CA TYR A 243 2.56 -10.74 4.18
C TYR A 243 3.64 -10.69 3.08
N ARG A 244 3.24 -10.81 1.80
CA ARG A 244 4.15 -10.65 0.65
C ARG A 244 4.83 -9.29 0.66
N GLY A 245 4.07 -8.22 0.95
CA GLY A 245 4.60 -6.86 1.07
C GLY A 245 5.72 -6.76 2.08
N GLY A 246 5.52 -7.34 3.27
CA GLY A 246 6.54 -7.37 4.31
C GLY A 246 7.80 -8.15 3.91
N ILE A 247 7.64 -9.32 3.32
CA ILE A 247 8.79 -10.13 2.84
C ILE A 247 9.52 -9.42 1.69
N GLN A 248 8.79 -8.82 0.74
CA GLN A 248 9.40 -8.09 -0.37
C GLN A 248 10.16 -6.85 0.12
N LEU A 249 9.61 -6.10 1.07
CA LEU A 249 10.31 -4.97 1.69
C LEU A 249 11.60 -5.42 2.39
N ALA A 250 11.55 -6.53 3.14
CA ALA A 250 12.75 -7.10 3.75
C ALA A 250 13.79 -7.50 2.68
N ASN A 251 13.37 -8.13 1.59
CA ASN A 251 14.25 -8.51 0.49
C ASN A 251 14.96 -7.30 -0.12
N VAL A 252 14.21 -6.21 -0.39
CA VAL A 252 14.75 -4.95 -0.95
C VAL A 252 15.78 -4.36 0.00
N LEU A 253 15.45 -4.19 1.28
CA LEU A 253 16.34 -3.57 2.26
C LEU A 253 17.56 -4.45 2.56
N ASN A 254 17.40 -5.76 2.68
CA ASN A 254 18.52 -6.70 2.85
C ASN A 254 19.47 -6.65 1.64
N ALA A 255 18.96 -6.47 0.43
CA ALA A 255 19.80 -6.33 -0.77
C ALA A 255 20.53 -4.99 -0.83
N ILE A 256 19.94 -3.90 -0.33
CA ILE A 256 20.57 -2.57 -0.28
C ILE A 256 21.66 -2.52 0.79
N TYR A 257 21.42 -3.09 1.95
CA TYR A 257 22.29 -3.00 3.12
C TYR A 257 23.24 -4.22 3.32
N LYS A 258 23.53 -4.92 2.23
CA LYS A 258 24.50 -6.03 2.19
C LYS A 258 25.87 -5.65 2.71
#